data_ea0909e6ceabea89c4074e482e2ca1b0
#
_entry.id   ea0909e6ceabea89c4074e482e2ca1b0
#
_cell.length_a   1.000
_cell.length_b   1.000
_cell.length_c   1.000
_cell.angle_alpha   90.00
_cell.angle_beta   90.00
_cell.angle_gamma   90.00
#
_symmetry.space_group_name_H-M   'P 1'
#
loop_
_entity.id
_entity.type
_entity.pdbx_description
1 polymer ?
#
loop_
_entity_poly.entity_id
_entity_poly.type
_entity_poly.pdbx_seq_one_letter_code
_entity_poly.pdbx_strand_id
1 'polypeptide(L)'
;MPPVRRCLLLCLLALAAAIPGGARELSIRHFDEQVQIQPDGTIEVTEIIEAQFIGTNWHGIYRIIPVEYTTPQGLNYTLFLDPLSVTDDDGHPLKYERSRKGRYTKFKIFIPHANNSTRTVIFRYRVLDALRFFDDHDELYWNVTGDDWDVPIGSASAHIELPSGVTGLHAIAYTGAFGSRAQDAQVDVNDNVVEIHTTRSLGFHEGLTAVVGWDKGFVRAPGLLAKAWLMLRSNWPFFLPIAVFLGMFQLWWTRGRDPERDAVTVQYEPPDKLTPAECGTLVDDEAGMRDITATLVDLAVKGYLTIEQKENSGLLAFMHHRDYIFHLKKPPAEWSGARPHEQQMLAALFGAGANLNVKLSDLQNRFYRHLPEIRDAVFNALVADGYYLHRPDKVRQGYLGAGMIIGFLLWAGAGSLANATGIVPLTWFITGIVTAAIICGFGWFMPARTITGARTLAKVLGFEDFIGRVESDRIERLEKTPELFEKYLPYAMALHVEKKWVQAFADIAMQPPAWFQGSYGAGFMPYLLVNDLSAMSAQAGSVMASSPRSSSGGSGFGGGGGSGGGFGGGGGGGF
;
A
#
# COMPACT_ATOMS: atom_id res chain seq x y z
N MET A 1 -8.00 80.30 10.81
CA MET A 1 -8.64 79.66 9.65
C MET A 1 -9.56 78.56 10.19
N PRO A 2 -10.82 78.52 9.86
CA PRO A 2 -11.77 77.56 10.37
C PRO A 2 -11.40 76.14 9.87
N PRO A 3 -11.65 75.09 10.67
CA PRO A 3 -11.20 73.68 10.40
C PRO A 3 -11.72 73.14 9.07
N VAL A 4 -12.83 73.61 8.57
CA VAL A 4 -13.45 73.21 7.30
C VAL A 4 -12.56 73.54 6.09
N ARG A 5 -11.84 74.65 6.06
CA ARG A 5 -10.95 75.03 4.99
C ARG A 5 -9.66 74.16 4.96
N ARG A 6 -9.18 73.63 6.11
CA ARG A 6 -8.05 72.71 6.18
C ARG A 6 -8.43 71.31 5.68
N CYS A 7 -9.63 70.82 6.00
CA CYS A 7 -10.14 69.56 5.47
C CYS A 7 -10.35 69.64 3.94
N LEU A 8 -10.88 70.73 3.42
CA LEU A 8 -11.06 70.89 1.97
C LEU A 8 -9.70 70.94 1.21
N LEU A 9 -8.71 71.61 1.79
CA LEU A 9 -7.33 71.63 1.20
C LEU A 9 -6.67 70.30 1.26
N LEU A 10 -6.86 69.51 2.33
CA LEU A 10 -6.34 68.13 2.46
C LEU A 10 -7.06 67.17 1.50
N CYS A 11 -8.36 67.32 1.29
CA CYS A 11 -9.09 66.53 0.29
C CYS A 11 -8.70 66.90 -1.15
N LEU A 12 -8.46 68.20 -1.45
CA LEU A 12 -7.96 68.63 -2.76
C LEU A 12 -6.52 68.19 -3.01
N LEU A 13 -5.66 68.18 -1.98
CA LEU A 13 -4.31 67.62 -2.08
C LEU A 13 -4.31 66.12 -2.23
N ALA A 14 -5.24 65.39 -1.56
CA ALA A 14 -5.40 63.98 -1.74
C ALA A 14 -5.97 63.60 -3.13
N LEU A 15 -6.87 64.44 -3.69
CA LEU A 15 -7.31 64.26 -5.08
C LEU A 15 -6.26 64.61 -6.12
N ALA A 16 -5.36 65.59 -5.85
CA ALA A 16 -4.26 65.93 -6.73
C ALA A 16 -3.08 64.94 -6.66
N ALA A 17 -2.98 64.16 -5.59
CA ALA A 17 -2.02 63.08 -5.42
C ALA A 17 -2.45 61.74 -6.04
N ALA A 18 -3.65 61.65 -6.57
CA ALA A 18 -4.05 60.55 -7.44
C ALA A 18 -3.36 60.75 -8.81
N ILE A 19 -2.05 60.51 -8.85
CA ILE A 19 -1.34 60.30 -10.10
C ILE A 19 -2.06 59.11 -10.77
N PRO A 20 -2.63 59.24 -12.00
CA PRO A 20 -3.09 58.12 -12.73
C PRO A 20 -1.85 57.25 -12.98
N GLY A 21 -1.66 56.23 -12.16
CA GLY A 21 -0.71 55.17 -12.47
C GLY A 21 -1.20 54.66 -13.82
N GLY A 22 -0.35 54.88 -14.88
CA GLY A 22 -0.69 54.47 -16.23
C GLY A 22 -1.17 53.04 -16.20
N ALA A 23 -2.44 52.79 -16.55
CA ALA A 23 -3.01 51.45 -16.55
C ALA A 23 -2.14 50.54 -17.40
N ARG A 24 -1.61 49.47 -16.81
CA ARG A 24 -0.91 48.42 -17.55
C ARG A 24 -1.96 47.58 -18.23
N GLU A 25 -1.88 47.44 -19.53
CA GLU A 25 -2.77 46.61 -20.31
C GLU A 25 -1.96 45.69 -21.21
N LEU A 26 -2.34 44.44 -21.25
CA LEU A 26 -1.83 43.43 -22.17
C LEU A 26 -3.01 42.87 -22.98
N SER A 27 -2.83 42.77 -24.27
CA SER A 27 -3.75 42.04 -25.16
C SER A 27 -2.93 41.21 -26.16
N ILE A 28 -3.45 40.08 -26.58
CA ILE A 28 -2.91 39.32 -27.69
C ILE A 28 -3.64 39.80 -28.96
N ARG A 29 -2.92 40.36 -29.91
CA ARG A 29 -3.51 40.79 -31.18
C ARG A 29 -3.82 39.61 -32.08
N HIS A 30 -2.82 38.74 -32.24
CA HIS A 30 -2.91 37.54 -33.06
C HIS A 30 -2.28 36.36 -32.31
N PHE A 31 -2.96 35.23 -32.34
CA PHE A 31 -2.46 33.97 -31.85
C PHE A 31 -2.54 32.94 -32.98
N ASP A 32 -1.41 32.67 -33.62
CA ASP A 32 -1.33 31.70 -34.71
C ASP A 32 -0.62 30.46 -34.23
N GLU A 33 -1.17 29.29 -34.52
CA GLU A 33 -0.58 28.01 -34.16
C GLU A 33 -0.42 27.10 -35.37
N GLN A 34 0.78 26.57 -35.56
CA GLN A 34 1.08 25.56 -36.55
C GLN A 34 1.32 24.22 -35.82
N VAL A 35 0.54 23.21 -36.19
CA VAL A 35 0.64 21.86 -35.64
C VAL A 35 1.01 20.89 -36.75
N GLN A 36 2.15 20.24 -36.65
CA GLN A 36 2.58 19.22 -37.58
C GLN A 36 2.48 17.84 -36.94
N ILE A 37 1.61 16.98 -37.44
CA ILE A 37 1.41 15.61 -36.99
C ILE A 37 2.43 14.71 -37.67
N GLN A 38 3.29 14.06 -36.90
CA GLN A 38 4.31 13.16 -37.40
C GLN A 38 3.79 11.72 -37.57
N PRO A 39 4.32 10.94 -38.54
CA PRO A 39 3.92 9.55 -38.71
C PRO A 39 4.16 8.63 -37.52
N ASP A 40 5.03 9.03 -36.55
CA ASP A 40 5.33 8.30 -35.32
C ASP A 40 4.36 8.59 -34.18
N GLY A 41 3.37 9.49 -34.40
CA GLY A 41 2.35 9.88 -33.41
C GLY A 41 2.77 11.04 -32.51
N THR A 42 3.94 11.65 -32.75
CA THR A 42 4.32 12.91 -32.09
C THR A 42 3.72 14.09 -32.83
N ILE A 43 3.52 15.21 -32.14
CA ILE A 43 3.16 16.48 -32.77
C ILE A 43 4.24 17.52 -32.52
N GLU A 44 4.57 18.33 -33.51
CA GLU A 44 5.35 19.53 -33.35
C GLU A 44 4.43 20.74 -33.43
N VAL A 45 4.52 21.61 -32.42
CA VAL A 45 3.67 22.79 -32.29
C VAL A 45 4.55 24.03 -32.33
N THR A 46 4.12 25.00 -33.13
CA THR A 46 4.71 26.34 -33.19
C THR A 46 3.63 27.37 -32.89
N GLU A 47 3.70 27.99 -31.73
CA GLU A 47 2.81 29.10 -31.35
C GLU A 47 3.48 30.41 -31.73
N ILE A 48 2.77 31.27 -32.47
CA ILE A 48 3.19 32.64 -32.85
C ILE A 48 2.23 33.60 -32.15
N ILE A 49 2.74 34.27 -31.10
CA ILE A 49 1.94 35.10 -30.20
C ILE A 49 2.31 36.56 -30.37
N GLU A 50 1.49 37.36 -31.02
CA GLU A 50 1.66 38.80 -31.14
C GLU A 50 1.00 39.50 -29.94
N ALA A 51 1.82 39.95 -28.99
CA ALA A 51 1.38 40.57 -27.75
C ALA A 51 1.57 42.08 -27.79
N GLN A 52 0.49 42.82 -27.49
CA GLN A 52 0.52 44.28 -27.38
C GLN A 52 0.59 44.67 -25.89
N PHE A 53 1.65 45.43 -25.56
CA PHE A 53 1.90 45.93 -24.22
C PHE A 53 1.65 47.44 -24.16
N ILE A 54 0.76 47.88 -23.29
CA ILE A 54 0.49 49.29 -22.99
C ILE A 54 0.97 49.57 -21.56
N GLY A 55 1.67 50.70 -21.37
CA GLY A 55 2.26 51.06 -20.08
C GLY A 55 3.71 50.62 -19.91
N THR A 56 4.24 50.77 -18.71
CA THR A 56 5.64 50.53 -18.37
C THR A 56 5.82 49.36 -17.39
N ASN A 57 7.07 48.93 -17.18
CA ASN A 57 7.42 47.79 -16.30
C ASN A 57 6.92 46.41 -16.81
N TRP A 58 6.83 46.27 -18.13
CA TRP A 58 6.61 44.95 -18.72
C TRP A 58 7.96 44.25 -18.96
N HIS A 59 8.02 42.97 -18.59
CA HIS A 59 9.21 42.14 -18.73
C HIS A 59 8.97 40.95 -19.66
N GLY A 60 7.73 40.58 -19.95
CA GLY A 60 7.39 39.49 -20.84
C GLY A 60 6.02 38.89 -20.59
N ILE A 61 5.84 37.65 -21.05
CA ILE A 61 4.59 36.89 -20.92
C ILE A 61 4.82 35.57 -20.21
N TYR A 62 3.76 35.07 -19.60
CA TYR A 62 3.65 33.68 -19.16
C TYR A 62 2.89 32.88 -20.20
N ARG A 63 3.39 31.71 -20.56
CA ARG A 63 2.62 30.68 -21.26
C ARG A 63 2.45 29.48 -20.32
N ILE A 64 1.21 29.10 -20.07
CA ILE A 64 0.85 28.05 -19.14
C ILE A 64 0.13 26.97 -19.93
N ILE A 65 0.68 25.75 -19.96
CA ILE A 65 0.12 24.63 -20.75
C ILE A 65 -0.19 23.48 -19.78
N PRO A 66 -1.44 22.98 -19.74
CA PRO A 66 -1.78 21.80 -18.97
C PRO A 66 -1.15 20.57 -19.61
N VAL A 67 -0.46 19.78 -18.81
CA VAL A 67 0.22 18.56 -19.25
C VAL A 67 -0.24 17.31 -18.49
N GLU A 68 -1.00 17.47 -17.43
CA GLU A 68 -1.53 16.34 -16.66
C GLU A 68 -3.05 16.32 -16.73
N TYR A 69 -3.56 15.16 -17.10
CA TYR A 69 -4.99 14.86 -17.23
C TYR A 69 -5.33 13.61 -16.46
N THR A 70 -6.60 13.32 -16.30
CA THR A 70 -7.08 12.13 -15.61
C THR A 70 -7.80 11.23 -16.60
N THR A 71 -7.43 9.95 -16.64
CA THR A 71 -8.12 8.95 -17.45
C THR A 71 -9.51 8.65 -16.86
N PRO A 72 -10.45 8.05 -17.62
CA PRO A 72 -11.75 7.60 -17.11
C PRO A 72 -11.63 6.65 -15.90
N GLN A 73 -10.52 5.92 -15.79
CA GLN A 73 -10.21 5.01 -14.68
C GLN A 73 -9.63 5.74 -13.45
N GLY A 74 -9.45 7.08 -13.51
CA GLY A 74 -8.92 7.90 -12.43
C GLY A 74 -7.39 7.89 -12.29
N LEU A 75 -6.66 7.35 -13.28
CA LEU A 75 -5.20 7.39 -13.34
C LEU A 75 -4.70 8.66 -14.02
N ASN A 76 -3.42 8.96 -13.84
CA ASN A 76 -2.78 10.10 -14.46
C ASN A 76 -2.45 9.81 -15.93
N TYR A 77 -2.66 10.82 -16.77
CA TYR A 77 -2.28 10.84 -18.20
C TYR A 77 -1.46 12.09 -18.45
N THR A 78 -0.23 11.94 -18.92
CA THR A 78 0.72 13.04 -19.09
C THR A 78 1.01 13.29 -20.57
N LEU A 79 0.83 14.53 -21.00
CA LEU A 79 1.43 15.03 -22.25
C LEU A 79 2.90 15.35 -21.99
N PHE A 80 3.79 14.67 -22.69
CA PHE A 80 5.23 14.92 -22.57
C PHE A 80 5.62 16.03 -23.52
N LEU A 81 5.74 17.25 -22.97
CA LEU A 81 6.06 18.47 -23.71
C LEU A 81 7.55 18.81 -23.55
N ASP A 82 8.26 18.85 -24.68
CA ASP A 82 9.67 19.23 -24.78
C ASP A 82 9.83 20.51 -25.59
N PRO A 83 10.25 21.64 -24.97
CA PRO A 83 10.51 22.89 -25.68
C PRO A 83 11.69 22.74 -26.63
N LEU A 84 11.53 23.19 -27.88
CA LEU A 84 12.56 23.17 -28.90
C LEU A 84 13.26 24.55 -29.01
N SER A 85 12.47 25.63 -29.10
CA SER A 85 13.02 27.00 -29.18
C SER A 85 11.98 28.01 -28.71
N VAL A 86 12.46 29.15 -28.21
CA VAL A 86 11.66 30.36 -27.98
C VAL A 86 12.44 31.53 -28.61
N THR A 87 11.84 32.18 -29.59
CA THR A 87 12.49 33.28 -30.32
C THR A 87 11.54 34.47 -30.49
N ASP A 88 12.08 35.62 -30.89
CA ASP A 88 11.32 36.74 -31.43
C ASP A 88 11.05 36.53 -32.93
N ASP A 89 10.43 37.56 -33.58
CA ASP A 89 10.09 37.60 -35.01
C ASP A 89 11.34 37.67 -35.91
N ASP A 90 12.48 38.17 -35.41
CA ASP A 90 13.78 38.21 -36.11
C ASP A 90 14.56 36.90 -35.95
N GLY A 91 14.04 35.94 -35.19
CA GLY A 91 14.67 34.64 -34.91
C GLY A 91 15.68 34.68 -33.76
N HIS A 92 15.83 35.78 -33.03
CA HIS A 92 16.74 35.85 -31.91
C HIS A 92 16.18 35.07 -30.71
N PRO A 93 17.00 34.27 -30.00
CA PRO A 93 16.54 33.48 -28.88
C PRO A 93 16.12 34.36 -27.70
N LEU A 94 14.95 34.09 -27.17
CA LEU A 94 14.40 34.72 -25.96
C LEU A 94 14.74 33.86 -24.73
N LYS A 95 15.15 34.54 -23.64
CA LYS A 95 15.34 33.85 -22.35
C LYS A 95 14.00 33.41 -21.80
N TYR A 96 13.93 32.17 -21.32
CA TYR A 96 12.76 31.68 -20.62
C TYR A 96 13.12 30.83 -19.40
N GLU A 97 12.21 30.74 -18.46
CA GLU A 97 12.27 29.87 -17.27
C GLU A 97 11.10 28.88 -17.33
N ARG A 98 11.42 27.59 -17.19
CA ARG A 98 10.40 26.54 -17.11
C ARG A 98 10.18 26.15 -15.66
N SER A 99 8.93 26.11 -15.22
CA SER A 99 8.53 25.63 -13.91
C SER A 99 7.27 24.78 -14.01
N ARG A 100 7.04 23.93 -13.01
CA ARG A 100 5.81 23.11 -12.94
C ARG A 100 5.00 23.54 -11.72
N LYS A 101 3.69 23.69 -11.91
CA LYS A 101 2.75 23.98 -10.84
C LYS A 101 1.52 23.08 -10.97
N GLY A 102 1.47 22.02 -10.14
CA GLY A 102 0.42 21.02 -10.24
C GLY A 102 0.42 20.38 -11.64
N ARG A 103 -0.74 20.39 -12.30
CA ARG A 103 -0.95 19.82 -13.63
C ARG A 103 -0.45 20.67 -14.80
N TYR A 104 0.12 21.88 -14.53
CA TYR A 104 0.56 22.80 -15.57
C TYR A 104 2.06 22.89 -15.66
N THR A 105 2.58 23.04 -16.89
CA THR A 105 3.92 23.55 -17.16
C THR A 105 3.80 25.02 -17.49
N LYS A 106 4.56 25.86 -16.77
CA LYS A 106 4.60 27.31 -16.93
C LYS A 106 5.93 27.72 -17.52
N PHE A 107 5.88 28.47 -18.61
CA PHE A 107 7.02 29.12 -19.24
C PHE A 107 6.92 30.61 -18.96
N LYS A 108 7.94 31.18 -18.32
CA LYS A 108 8.12 32.62 -18.13
C LYS A 108 9.08 33.11 -19.18
N ILE A 109 8.55 33.79 -20.21
CA ILE A 109 9.30 34.23 -21.39
C ILE A 109 9.62 35.72 -21.23
N PHE A 110 10.92 36.05 -21.20
CA PHE A 110 11.40 37.42 -21.07
C PHE A 110 11.51 38.10 -22.44
N ILE A 111 10.83 39.22 -22.60
CA ILE A 111 10.75 39.95 -23.86
C ILE A 111 11.44 41.30 -23.67
N PRO A 112 12.60 41.53 -24.37
CA PRO A 112 13.27 42.82 -24.33
C PRO A 112 12.39 43.96 -24.91
N HIS A 113 12.46 45.13 -24.31
CA HIS A 113 11.76 46.32 -24.80
C HIS A 113 10.23 46.15 -24.95
N ALA A 114 9.60 45.45 -24.03
CA ALA A 114 8.16 45.17 -24.08
C ALA A 114 7.28 46.41 -23.79
N ASN A 115 7.80 47.48 -23.16
CA ASN A 115 7.01 48.64 -22.75
C ASN A 115 6.45 49.42 -23.95
N ASN A 116 5.15 49.72 -23.97
CA ASN A 116 4.48 50.47 -25.02
C ASN A 116 4.80 49.94 -26.42
N SER A 117 4.79 48.64 -26.63
CA SER A 117 5.20 48.03 -27.90
C SER A 117 4.34 46.81 -28.21
N THR A 118 4.34 46.42 -29.48
CA THR A 118 3.86 45.14 -29.92
C THR A 118 5.08 44.22 -30.15
N ARG A 119 5.05 43.00 -29.64
CA ARG A 119 6.13 42.03 -29.73
C ARG A 119 5.61 40.67 -30.07
N THR A 120 6.33 39.96 -30.91
CA THR A 120 6.00 38.58 -31.31
C THR A 120 6.88 37.61 -30.56
N VAL A 121 6.31 36.55 -30.06
CA VAL A 121 6.99 35.40 -29.46
C VAL A 121 6.66 34.18 -30.29
N ILE A 122 7.70 33.49 -30.76
CA ILE A 122 7.58 32.22 -31.48
C ILE A 122 8.08 31.12 -30.55
N PHE A 123 7.13 30.26 -30.08
CA PHE A 123 7.41 29.16 -29.16
C PHE A 123 7.19 27.81 -29.87
N ARG A 124 8.28 27.08 -30.06
CA ARG A 124 8.25 25.73 -30.67
C ARG A 124 8.48 24.66 -29.63
N TYR A 125 7.65 23.63 -29.67
CA TYR A 125 7.78 22.49 -28.78
C TYR A 125 7.25 21.23 -29.42
N ARG A 126 7.70 20.06 -28.91
CA ARG A 126 7.22 18.74 -29.32
C ARG A 126 6.37 18.15 -28.20
N VAL A 127 5.30 17.45 -28.58
CA VAL A 127 4.42 16.77 -27.64
C VAL A 127 4.29 15.31 -28.03
N LEU A 128 4.46 14.44 -27.04
CA LEU A 128 4.15 13.02 -27.15
C LEU A 128 2.82 12.76 -26.43
N ASP A 129 2.10 11.74 -26.93
CA ASP A 129 0.85 11.24 -26.35
C ASP A 129 -0.31 12.26 -26.43
N ALA A 130 -0.33 13.07 -27.51
CA ALA A 130 -1.39 14.06 -27.77
C ALA A 130 -2.54 13.53 -28.63
N LEU A 131 -2.36 12.39 -29.32
CA LEU A 131 -3.33 11.83 -30.24
C LEU A 131 -4.20 10.78 -29.58
N ARG A 132 -5.44 10.69 -30.01
CA ARG A 132 -6.40 9.65 -29.62
C ARG A 132 -6.53 8.63 -30.74
N PHE A 133 -6.44 7.35 -30.40
CA PHE A 133 -6.53 6.25 -31.33
C PHE A 133 -7.79 5.43 -31.03
N PHE A 134 -8.88 5.71 -31.77
CA PHE A 134 -10.14 4.96 -31.66
C PHE A 134 -10.09 3.69 -32.53
N ASP A 135 -11.13 2.87 -32.52
CA ASP A 135 -11.15 1.64 -33.28
C ASP A 135 -11.33 1.90 -34.79
N ASP A 136 -12.08 2.95 -35.17
CA ASP A 136 -12.47 3.32 -36.53
C ASP A 136 -11.66 4.48 -37.11
N HIS A 137 -11.14 5.40 -36.31
CA HIS A 137 -10.40 6.59 -36.74
C HIS A 137 -9.32 6.98 -35.74
N ASP A 138 -8.47 7.91 -36.11
CA ASP A 138 -7.52 8.59 -35.24
C ASP A 138 -7.89 10.08 -35.13
N GLU A 139 -7.66 10.70 -33.99
CA GLU A 139 -8.13 12.05 -33.67
C GLU A 139 -7.08 12.89 -32.96
N LEU A 140 -6.95 14.14 -33.39
CA LEU A 140 -6.33 15.21 -32.59
C LEU A 140 -7.46 16.07 -32.00
N TYR A 141 -7.59 16.08 -30.67
CA TYR A 141 -8.47 17.01 -29.95
C TYR A 141 -7.59 17.98 -29.17
N TRP A 142 -7.42 19.18 -29.73
CA TRP A 142 -6.38 20.13 -29.29
C TRP A 142 -6.95 21.51 -29.03
N ASN A 143 -6.65 22.05 -27.84
CA ASN A 143 -6.95 23.44 -27.49
C ASN A 143 -5.83 24.33 -28.04
N VAL A 144 -6.06 25.00 -29.13
CA VAL A 144 -5.09 25.86 -29.84
C VAL A 144 -4.58 26.97 -28.96
N THR A 145 -5.44 27.88 -28.52
CA THR A 145 -5.04 29.00 -27.66
C THR A 145 -5.00 28.61 -26.19
N GLY A 146 -5.90 27.71 -25.79
CA GLY A 146 -6.33 27.52 -24.41
C GLY A 146 -7.33 28.57 -23.96
N ASP A 147 -7.96 28.30 -22.82
CA ASP A 147 -9.06 29.10 -22.25
C ASP A 147 -8.71 29.75 -20.91
N ASP A 148 -7.45 29.67 -20.47
CA ASP A 148 -6.98 30.27 -19.20
C ASP A 148 -6.20 31.61 -19.41
N TRP A 149 -6.51 32.35 -20.48
CA TRP A 149 -5.93 33.66 -20.73
C TRP A 149 -6.63 34.75 -19.93
N ASP A 150 -5.88 35.47 -19.09
CA ASP A 150 -6.34 36.65 -18.37
C ASP A 150 -6.42 37.91 -19.25
N VAL A 151 -6.30 37.77 -20.57
CA VAL A 151 -6.28 38.84 -21.56
C VAL A 151 -7.08 38.44 -22.81
N PRO A 152 -7.72 39.40 -23.50
CA PRO A 152 -8.43 39.09 -24.74
C PRO A 152 -7.47 38.77 -25.88
N ILE A 153 -7.95 37.93 -26.82
CA ILE A 153 -7.26 37.60 -28.06
C ILE A 153 -8.04 38.15 -29.24
N GLY A 154 -7.42 39.02 -30.02
CA GLY A 154 -8.08 39.73 -31.13
C GLY A 154 -8.49 38.77 -32.25
N SER A 155 -7.61 37.90 -32.68
CA SER A 155 -7.89 36.78 -33.59
C SER A 155 -7.03 35.59 -33.27
N ALA A 156 -7.52 34.39 -33.57
CA ALA A 156 -6.74 33.15 -33.46
C ALA A 156 -6.89 32.32 -34.76
N SER A 157 -5.78 31.69 -35.14
CA SER A 157 -5.75 30.74 -36.24
C SER A 157 -5.00 29.47 -35.90
N ALA A 158 -5.31 28.36 -36.60
CA ALA A 158 -4.56 27.13 -36.50
C ALA A 158 -4.33 26.57 -37.92
N HIS A 159 -3.09 26.17 -38.18
CA HIS A 159 -2.69 25.43 -39.39
C HIS A 159 -2.23 24.06 -38.97
N ILE A 160 -3.02 23.01 -39.30
CA ILE A 160 -2.77 21.63 -38.83
C ILE A 160 -2.42 20.78 -40.05
N GLU A 161 -1.15 20.36 -40.12
CA GLU A 161 -0.63 19.55 -41.22
C GLU A 161 -0.53 18.08 -40.77
N LEU A 162 -1.11 17.18 -41.55
CA LEU A 162 -1.08 15.74 -41.35
C LEU A 162 -0.09 15.08 -42.34
N PRO A 163 0.29 13.81 -42.11
CA PRO A 163 1.08 13.05 -43.10
C PRO A 163 0.43 13.01 -44.46
N SER A 164 1.27 13.09 -45.51
CA SER A 164 0.76 13.08 -46.91
C SER A 164 -0.03 11.82 -47.24
N GLY A 165 -1.10 12.00 -48.01
CA GLY A 165 -1.97 10.90 -48.47
C GLY A 165 -3.04 10.47 -47.47
N VAL A 166 -3.22 11.21 -46.36
CA VAL A 166 -4.28 10.94 -45.39
C VAL A 166 -5.65 10.98 -46.04
N THR A 167 -6.56 10.08 -45.61
CA THR A 167 -7.96 9.98 -46.10
C THR A 167 -8.94 10.18 -44.96
N GLY A 168 -10.21 10.44 -45.28
CA GLY A 168 -11.26 10.64 -44.27
C GLY A 168 -11.09 11.90 -43.39
N LEU A 169 -10.26 12.86 -43.86
CA LEU A 169 -9.98 14.08 -43.09
C LEU A 169 -11.23 14.91 -42.89
N HIS A 170 -11.55 15.19 -41.63
CA HIS A 170 -12.65 16.07 -41.22
C HIS A 170 -12.25 16.87 -39.99
N ALA A 171 -12.82 18.07 -39.86
CA ALA A 171 -12.47 18.95 -38.73
C ALA A 171 -13.69 19.73 -38.22
N ILE A 172 -13.68 20.02 -36.93
CA ILE A 172 -14.61 20.89 -36.24
C ILE A 172 -13.82 21.82 -35.31
N ALA A 173 -14.23 23.09 -35.26
CA ALA A 173 -13.66 24.03 -34.30
C ALA A 173 -14.71 24.49 -33.30
N TYR A 174 -14.29 24.64 -32.06
CA TYR A 174 -15.11 25.20 -30.98
C TYR A 174 -14.45 26.47 -30.42
N THR A 175 -15.30 27.45 -30.07
CA THR A 175 -14.83 28.73 -29.49
C THR A 175 -15.56 29.04 -28.18
N GLY A 176 -14.92 29.88 -27.34
CA GLY A 176 -15.52 30.38 -26.11
C GLY A 176 -14.91 29.80 -24.85
N ALA A 177 -15.58 29.99 -23.74
CA ALA A 177 -15.14 29.53 -22.43
C ALA A 177 -15.23 27.99 -22.32
N PHE A 178 -14.55 27.43 -21.30
CA PHE A 178 -14.57 25.99 -21.03
C PHE A 178 -16.00 25.39 -21.11
N GLY A 179 -16.19 24.35 -21.91
CA GLY A 179 -17.48 23.68 -22.11
C GLY A 179 -18.41 24.35 -23.13
N SER A 180 -18.02 25.48 -23.74
CA SER A 180 -18.76 26.11 -24.83
C SER A 180 -18.78 25.20 -26.06
N ARG A 181 -19.89 25.24 -26.81
CA ARG A 181 -20.09 24.57 -28.11
C ARG A 181 -20.27 25.57 -29.25
N ALA A 182 -19.94 26.84 -29.01
CA ALA A 182 -19.98 27.85 -30.09
C ALA A 182 -18.95 27.49 -31.17
N GLN A 183 -19.27 27.79 -32.41
CA GLN A 183 -18.43 27.52 -33.59
C GLN A 183 -18.17 28.84 -34.35
N ASP A 184 -17.72 29.86 -33.62
CA ASP A 184 -17.39 31.16 -34.23
C ASP A 184 -16.01 31.10 -34.88
N ALA A 185 -15.80 30.11 -35.75
CA ALA A 185 -14.60 29.87 -36.53
C ALA A 185 -14.94 29.30 -37.92
N GLN A 186 -14.18 29.72 -38.93
CA GLN A 186 -14.17 29.11 -40.25
C GLN A 186 -13.19 27.95 -40.26
N VAL A 187 -13.56 26.83 -40.86
CA VAL A 187 -12.75 25.62 -41.00
C VAL A 187 -12.65 25.25 -42.46
N ASP A 188 -11.43 25.25 -42.98
CA ASP A 188 -11.16 24.87 -44.38
C ASP A 188 -10.26 23.61 -44.37
N VAL A 189 -10.67 22.59 -45.11
CA VAL A 189 -9.95 21.30 -45.20
C VAL A 189 -9.47 21.11 -46.62
N ASN A 190 -8.16 21.03 -46.83
CA ASN A 190 -7.50 20.92 -48.12
C ASN A 190 -6.44 19.81 -48.07
N ASP A 191 -6.61 18.74 -48.84
CA ASP A 191 -5.71 17.57 -48.91
C ASP A 191 -5.34 17.01 -47.51
N ASN A 192 -4.16 17.34 -47.00
CA ASN A 192 -3.66 16.92 -45.72
C ASN A 192 -3.52 18.10 -44.71
N VAL A 193 -4.16 19.23 -44.98
CA VAL A 193 -4.06 20.46 -44.18
C VAL A 193 -5.46 20.89 -43.74
N VAL A 194 -5.57 21.28 -42.49
CA VAL A 194 -6.74 21.92 -41.90
C VAL A 194 -6.38 23.32 -41.47
N GLU A 195 -7.08 24.33 -42.00
CA GLU A 195 -6.95 25.73 -41.61
C GLU A 195 -8.19 26.16 -40.84
N ILE A 196 -7.96 26.83 -39.70
CA ILE A 196 -9.01 27.30 -38.80
C ILE A 196 -8.75 28.75 -38.47
N HIS A 197 -9.76 29.61 -38.62
CA HIS A 197 -9.69 31.03 -38.31
C HIS A 197 -10.90 31.45 -37.50
N THR A 198 -10.68 32.15 -36.35
CA THR A 198 -11.82 32.70 -35.58
C THR A 198 -12.51 33.85 -36.37
N THR A 199 -13.82 33.86 -36.32
CA THR A 199 -14.65 34.91 -36.98
C THR A 199 -14.93 36.11 -36.05
N ARG A 200 -14.63 35.98 -34.75
CA ARG A 200 -14.68 37.05 -33.76
C ARG A 200 -13.47 36.98 -32.82
N SER A 201 -13.28 38.07 -32.08
CA SER A 201 -12.30 38.08 -31.00
C SER A 201 -12.75 37.16 -29.85
N LEU A 202 -11.74 36.56 -29.16
CA LEU A 202 -11.93 35.76 -27.96
C LEU A 202 -11.75 36.65 -26.73
N GLY A 203 -12.74 36.62 -25.82
CA GLY A 203 -12.71 37.37 -24.57
C GLY A 203 -11.83 36.74 -23.50
N PHE A 204 -11.92 37.27 -22.29
CA PHE A 204 -11.25 36.68 -21.12
C PHE A 204 -11.74 35.24 -20.89
N HIS A 205 -10.81 34.32 -20.67
CA HIS A 205 -11.11 32.92 -20.47
C HIS A 205 -11.88 32.24 -21.63
N GLU A 206 -11.76 32.77 -22.83
CA GLU A 206 -12.23 32.14 -24.04
C GLU A 206 -11.07 31.62 -24.88
N GLY A 207 -11.27 30.47 -25.54
CA GLY A 207 -10.26 29.83 -26.39
C GLY A 207 -10.81 29.29 -27.69
N LEU A 208 -9.88 28.89 -28.58
CA LEU A 208 -10.11 28.13 -29.80
C LEU A 208 -9.67 26.69 -29.58
N THR A 209 -10.53 25.74 -29.89
CA THR A 209 -10.26 24.30 -29.82
C THR A 209 -10.51 23.66 -31.17
N ALA A 210 -9.54 22.90 -31.69
CA ALA A 210 -9.63 22.14 -32.92
C ALA A 210 -9.85 20.65 -32.62
N VAL A 211 -10.75 20.02 -33.34
CA VAL A 211 -10.94 18.57 -33.39
C VAL A 211 -10.76 18.13 -34.85
N VAL A 212 -9.72 17.34 -35.07
CA VAL A 212 -9.35 16.85 -36.43
C VAL A 212 -9.30 15.34 -36.40
N GLY A 213 -10.11 14.68 -37.23
CA GLY A 213 -10.17 13.23 -37.33
C GLY A 213 -9.78 12.75 -38.73
N TRP A 214 -9.17 11.57 -38.82
CA TRP A 214 -8.77 10.94 -40.09
C TRP A 214 -8.79 9.43 -40.01
N ASP A 215 -8.75 8.75 -41.15
CA ASP A 215 -8.73 7.30 -41.27
C ASP A 215 -7.45 6.69 -40.66
N LYS A 216 -7.53 5.47 -40.17
CA LYS A 216 -6.40 4.76 -39.59
C LYS A 216 -5.31 4.38 -40.58
N GLY A 217 -4.11 4.22 -40.09
CA GLY A 217 -2.97 3.68 -40.83
C GLY A 217 -1.95 4.71 -41.28
N PHE A 218 -2.23 6.00 -41.19
CA PHE A 218 -1.31 7.09 -41.56
C PHE A 218 -0.41 7.50 -40.40
N VAL A 219 -0.88 7.34 -39.18
CA VAL A 219 -0.11 7.61 -37.94
C VAL A 219 0.03 6.32 -37.15
N ARG A 220 1.24 6.05 -36.68
CA ARG A 220 1.52 4.83 -35.93
C ARG A 220 1.00 4.95 -34.49
N ALA A 221 -0.01 4.17 -34.15
CA ALA A 221 -0.44 4.04 -32.76
C ALA A 221 0.66 3.41 -31.89
N PRO A 222 0.84 3.87 -30.63
CA PRO A 222 1.78 3.25 -29.70
C PRO A 222 1.43 1.76 -29.49
N GLY A 223 2.43 0.88 -29.63
CA GLY A 223 2.26 -0.55 -29.33
C GLY A 223 1.99 -0.80 -27.84
N LEU A 224 1.56 -2.02 -27.48
CA LEU A 224 1.20 -2.36 -26.09
C LEU A 224 2.31 -2.02 -25.07
N LEU A 225 3.57 -2.32 -25.40
CA LEU A 225 4.70 -2.01 -24.51
C LEU A 225 4.94 -0.50 -24.40
N ALA A 226 4.78 0.26 -25.48
CA ALA A 226 4.90 1.71 -25.47
C ALA A 226 3.77 2.35 -24.64
N LYS A 227 2.52 1.88 -24.81
CA LYS A 227 1.38 2.32 -23.97
C LYS A 227 1.61 2.03 -22.50
N ALA A 228 2.06 0.81 -22.17
CA ALA A 228 2.39 0.44 -20.78
C ALA A 228 3.50 1.33 -20.21
N TRP A 229 4.53 1.62 -21.00
CA TRP A 229 5.63 2.50 -20.60
C TRP A 229 5.16 3.94 -20.38
N LEU A 230 4.35 4.51 -21.28
CA LEU A 230 3.78 5.85 -21.12
C LEU A 230 2.88 5.92 -19.88
N MET A 231 2.04 4.90 -19.66
CA MET A 231 1.22 4.79 -18.45
C MET A 231 2.07 4.75 -17.17
N LEU A 232 3.11 3.93 -17.14
CA LEU A 232 4.03 3.85 -15.99
C LEU A 232 4.77 5.17 -15.78
N ARG A 233 5.24 5.81 -16.84
CA ARG A 233 5.92 7.11 -16.78
C ARG A 233 4.98 8.21 -16.27
N SER A 234 3.71 8.22 -16.70
CA SER A 234 2.68 9.15 -16.23
C SER A 234 2.31 8.89 -14.76
N ASN A 235 2.45 7.64 -14.30
CA ASN A 235 2.16 7.20 -12.94
C ASN A 235 3.43 6.66 -12.26
N TRP A 236 4.53 7.42 -12.36
CA TRP A 236 5.83 7.01 -11.85
C TRP A 236 5.85 6.54 -10.39
N PRO A 237 4.93 6.97 -9.48
CA PRO A 237 4.90 6.41 -8.13
C PRO A 237 4.73 4.90 -8.09
N PHE A 238 4.21 4.25 -9.16
CA PHE A 238 4.14 2.79 -9.25
C PHE A 238 5.51 2.09 -9.33
N PHE A 239 6.59 2.82 -9.61
CA PHE A 239 7.93 2.27 -9.47
C PHE A 239 8.37 2.10 -8.00
N LEU A 240 7.75 2.83 -7.05
CA LEU A 240 8.08 2.73 -5.63
C LEU A 240 7.81 1.32 -5.07
N PRO A 241 6.65 0.69 -5.28
CA PRO A 241 6.43 -0.70 -4.88
C PRO A 241 7.44 -1.68 -5.48
N ILE A 242 7.85 -1.47 -6.74
CA ILE A 242 8.86 -2.32 -7.40
C ILE A 242 10.22 -2.18 -6.69
N ALA A 243 10.64 -0.95 -6.42
CA ALA A 243 11.88 -0.69 -5.70
C ALA A 243 11.85 -1.28 -4.26
N VAL A 244 10.71 -1.12 -3.57
CA VAL A 244 10.50 -1.70 -2.24
C VAL A 244 10.52 -3.22 -2.30
N PHE A 245 9.88 -3.84 -3.30
CA PHE A 245 9.92 -5.29 -3.50
C PHE A 245 11.37 -5.79 -3.67
N LEU A 246 12.13 -5.15 -4.54
CA LEU A 246 13.55 -5.52 -4.77
C LEU A 246 14.37 -5.33 -3.49
N GLY A 247 14.17 -4.24 -2.75
CA GLY A 247 14.84 -3.99 -1.47
C GLY A 247 14.47 -5.02 -0.41
N MET A 248 13.17 -5.35 -0.28
CA MET A 248 12.68 -6.37 0.65
C MET A 248 13.14 -7.77 0.26
N PHE A 249 13.18 -8.08 -1.04
CA PHE A 249 13.73 -9.35 -1.53
C PHE A 249 15.22 -9.48 -1.21
N GLN A 250 16.01 -8.44 -1.45
CA GLN A 250 17.43 -8.41 -1.10
C GLN A 250 17.64 -8.58 0.41
N LEU A 251 16.81 -7.90 1.21
CA LEU A 251 16.88 -7.99 2.67
C LEU A 251 16.51 -9.40 3.16
N TRP A 252 15.45 -9.99 2.61
CA TRP A 252 15.07 -11.37 2.90
C TRP A 252 16.15 -12.36 2.47
N TRP A 253 16.74 -12.19 1.28
CA TRP A 253 17.80 -13.06 0.78
C TRP A 253 19.04 -13.08 1.67
N THR A 254 19.38 -11.92 2.26
CA THR A 254 20.61 -11.78 3.07
C THR A 254 20.38 -12.02 4.57
N ARG A 255 19.17 -11.80 5.09
CA ARG A 255 18.89 -11.83 6.53
C ARG A 255 17.68 -12.65 6.94
N GLY A 256 16.73 -12.90 6.04
CA GLY A 256 15.48 -13.58 6.33
C GLY A 256 15.43 -15.04 5.84
N ARG A 257 16.47 -15.51 5.17
CA ARG A 257 16.53 -16.89 4.69
C ARG A 257 17.15 -17.78 5.76
N ASP A 258 16.46 -18.87 6.10
CA ASP A 258 17.03 -19.89 6.98
C ASP A 258 18.30 -20.49 6.37
N PRO A 259 19.31 -20.82 7.19
CA PRO A 259 20.46 -21.63 6.76
C PRO A 259 20.02 -23.00 6.23
N GLU A 260 20.89 -23.62 5.44
CA GLU A 260 20.65 -24.99 4.99
C GLU A 260 20.51 -25.94 6.19
N ARG A 261 19.47 -26.78 6.13
CA ARG A 261 19.18 -27.77 7.17
C ARG A 261 19.98 -29.02 6.89
N ASP A 262 20.40 -29.69 7.96
CA ASP A 262 20.91 -31.08 7.86
C ASP A 262 19.77 -32.01 7.42
N ALA A 263 20.12 -33.19 6.91
CA ALA A 263 19.12 -34.21 6.57
C ALA A 263 18.32 -34.59 7.83
N VAL A 264 17.00 -34.67 7.70
CA VAL A 264 16.13 -35.12 8.79
C VAL A 264 16.41 -36.57 9.10
N THR A 265 16.94 -36.84 10.28
CA THR A 265 17.21 -38.20 10.77
C THR A 265 16.31 -38.50 11.95
N VAL A 266 15.76 -39.73 12.02
CA VAL A 266 14.87 -40.14 13.12
C VAL A 266 15.58 -39.98 14.46
N GLN A 267 14.90 -39.27 15.39
CA GLN A 267 15.33 -39.06 16.76
C GLN A 267 14.37 -39.75 17.71
N TYR A 268 14.88 -40.49 18.69
CA TYR A 268 14.03 -41.21 19.66
C TYR A 268 13.76 -40.44 20.95
N GLU A 269 14.43 -39.32 21.13
CA GLU A 269 14.26 -38.39 22.26
C GLU A 269 14.19 -36.95 21.78
N PRO A 270 13.50 -36.05 22.55
CA PRO A 270 13.49 -34.64 22.25
C PRO A 270 14.94 -34.09 22.22
N PRO A 271 15.33 -33.38 21.15
CA PRO A 271 16.70 -32.86 21.06
C PRO A 271 16.94 -31.78 22.14
N ASP A 272 18.19 -31.74 22.61
CA ASP A 272 18.72 -30.68 23.45
C ASP A 272 17.91 -30.40 24.74
N LYS A 273 17.06 -31.36 25.18
CA LYS A 273 16.12 -31.25 26.30
C LYS A 273 15.08 -30.13 26.14
N LEU A 274 14.75 -29.78 24.89
CA LEU A 274 13.67 -28.84 24.60
C LEU A 274 12.34 -29.34 25.19
N THR A 275 11.56 -28.41 25.73
CA THR A 275 10.19 -28.70 26.18
C THR A 275 9.23 -28.82 24.99
N PRO A 276 8.02 -29.36 25.18
CA PRO A 276 7.02 -29.45 24.11
C PRO A 276 6.73 -28.11 23.43
N ALA A 277 6.57 -27.04 24.22
CA ALA A 277 6.30 -25.71 23.68
C ALA A 277 7.50 -25.14 22.90
N GLU A 278 8.73 -25.39 23.35
CA GLU A 278 9.93 -24.98 22.63
C GLU A 278 10.08 -25.74 21.31
N CYS A 279 9.73 -27.05 21.28
CA CYS A 279 9.70 -27.84 20.04
C CYS A 279 8.67 -27.31 19.06
N GLY A 280 7.42 -27.10 19.47
CA GLY A 280 6.35 -26.56 18.62
C GLY A 280 6.72 -25.18 18.06
N THR A 281 7.13 -24.27 18.94
CA THR A 281 7.56 -22.91 18.55
C THR A 281 8.76 -22.93 17.57
N LEU A 282 9.68 -23.88 17.71
CA LEU A 282 10.83 -23.99 16.79
C LEU A 282 10.38 -24.49 15.40
N VAL A 283 9.28 -25.23 15.28
CA VAL A 283 8.75 -25.74 14.03
C VAL A 283 8.04 -24.66 13.23
N ASP A 284 7.13 -23.91 13.86
CA ASP A 284 6.24 -22.97 13.16
C ASP A 284 6.57 -21.49 13.39
N ASP A 285 7.62 -21.17 14.18
CA ASP A 285 8.02 -19.81 14.56
C ASP A 285 6.93 -19.03 15.33
N GLU A 286 6.02 -19.75 16.00
CA GLU A 286 4.90 -19.17 16.74
C GLU A 286 4.70 -19.91 18.08
N ALA A 287 4.65 -19.18 19.19
CA ALA A 287 4.23 -19.74 20.49
C ALA A 287 2.69 -19.73 20.56
N GLY A 288 2.06 -20.73 19.94
CA GLY A 288 0.61 -20.85 19.77
C GLY A 288 -0.12 -21.29 21.03
N MET A 289 -1.46 -21.27 21.00
CA MET A 289 -2.27 -21.79 22.13
C MET A 289 -2.08 -23.29 22.33
N ARG A 290 -1.70 -24.01 21.29
CA ARG A 290 -1.40 -25.44 21.39
C ARG A 290 -0.14 -25.68 22.22
N ASP A 291 0.91 -24.90 22.03
CA ASP A 291 2.16 -24.98 22.82
C ASP A 291 1.89 -24.66 24.29
N ILE A 292 1.03 -23.67 24.52
CA ILE A 292 0.57 -23.30 25.87
C ILE A 292 -0.16 -24.46 26.55
N THR A 293 -1.07 -25.13 25.82
CA THR A 293 -1.83 -26.28 26.38
C THR A 293 -0.97 -27.53 26.49
N ALA A 294 -0.02 -27.74 25.57
CA ALA A 294 0.99 -28.80 25.69
C ALA A 294 1.87 -28.61 26.93
N THR A 295 2.27 -27.36 27.24
CA THR A 295 2.96 -27.03 28.49
C THR A 295 2.16 -27.41 29.73
N LEU A 296 0.82 -27.20 29.70
CA LEU A 296 -0.04 -27.57 30.83
C LEU A 296 -0.05 -29.07 31.07
N VAL A 297 -0.12 -29.88 29.98
CA VAL A 297 -0.07 -31.35 30.08
C VAL A 297 1.32 -31.83 30.51
N ASP A 298 2.38 -31.22 30.02
CA ASP A 298 3.77 -31.51 30.39
C ASP A 298 4.02 -31.26 31.89
N LEU A 299 3.50 -30.16 32.41
CA LEU A 299 3.54 -29.87 33.85
C LEU A 299 2.79 -30.91 34.68
N ALA A 300 1.68 -31.42 34.16
CA ALA A 300 0.95 -32.52 34.82
C ALA A 300 1.75 -33.81 34.80
N VAL A 301 2.33 -34.21 33.66
CA VAL A 301 3.21 -35.38 33.55
C VAL A 301 4.43 -35.27 34.47
N LYS A 302 5.03 -34.07 34.60
CA LYS A 302 6.14 -33.79 35.52
C LYS A 302 5.72 -33.72 37.00
N GLY A 303 4.41 -33.85 37.29
CA GLY A 303 3.85 -33.90 38.63
C GLY A 303 3.79 -32.56 39.35
N TYR A 304 3.81 -31.43 38.65
CA TYR A 304 3.62 -30.10 39.24
C TYR A 304 2.13 -29.83 39.54
N LEU A 305 1.22 -30.39 38.75
CA LEU A 305 -0.22 -30.27 38.92
C LEU A 305 -0.94 -31.57 38.55
N THR A 306 -2.22 -31.68 38.87
CA THR A 306 -3.13 -32.72 38.33
C THR A 306 -4.32 -32.06 37.68
N ILE A 307 -4.91 -32.73 36.70
CA ILE A 307 -6.06 -32.27 35.92
C ILE A 307 -7.26 -33.14 36.27
N GLU A 308 -8.33 -32.54 36.78
CA GLU A 308 -9.61 -33.21 37.05
C GLU A 308 -10.63 -32.74 36.03
N GLN A 309 -11.27 -33.69 35.33
CA GLN A 309 -12.41 -33.44 34.46
C GLN A 309 -13.70 -33.52 35.28
N LYS A 310 -14.47 -32.44 35.29
CA LYS A 310 -15.75 -32.38 36.02
C LYS A 310 -16.92 -32.26 35.04
N GLU A 311 -17.88 -33.16 35.16
CA GLU A 311 -19.17 -33.05 34.45
C GLU A 311 -20.07 -32.06 35.19
N ASN A 312 -20.57 -31.05 34.50
CA ASN A 312 -21.54 -30.12 35.06
C ASN A 312 -22.93 -30.81 35.15
N SER A 313 -23.32 -31.20 36.34
CA SER A 313 -24.65 -31.69 36.66
C SER A 313 -25.60 -30.51 36.96
N GLY A 314 -26.26 -29.95 35.96
CA GLY A 314 -27.25 -28.88 36.11
C GLY A 314 -28.45 -29.07 35.19
N LEU A 315 -29.60 -28.41 35.50
CA LEU A 315 -30.86 -28.46 34.76
C LEU A 315 -30.78 -28.05 33.28
N LEU A 316 -29.62 -27.49 32.86
CA LEU A 316 -29.25 -27.12 31.47
C LEU A 316 -28.24 -28.10 30.87
N ALA A 317 -28.25 -29.35 31.23
CA ALA A 317 -27.37 -30.42 30.72
C ALA A 317 -27.42 -30.64 29.19
N PHE A 318 -28.28 -29.94 28.46
CA PHE A 318 -28.29 -29.91 26.99
C PHE A 318 -27.05 -29.21 26.36
N MET A 319 -26.36 -28.40 27.13
CA MET A 319 -25.05 -27.81 26.75
C MET A 319 -23.96 -28.56 27.56
N HIS A 320 -23.50 -29.68 27.06
CA HIS A 320 -22.43 -30.49 27.67
C HIS A 320 -21.11 -29.70 27.65
N HIS A 321 -20.94 -28.74 28.54
CA HIS A 321 -19.68 -28.07 28.80
C HIS A 321 -18.98 -28.80 29.93
N ARG A 322 -18.03 -29.68 29.59
CA ARG A 322 -17.11 -30.25 30.56
C ARG A 322 -16.24 -29.12 31.08
N ASP A 323 -16.01 -29.06 32.38
CA ASP A 323 -15.06 -28.12 32.99
C ASP A 323 -13.83 -28.88 33.49
N TYR A 324 -12.71 -28.23 33.58
CA TYR A 324 -11.45 -28.81 34.04
C TYR A 324 -10.97 -28.07 35.26
N ILE A 325 -10.51 -28.80 36.29
CA ILE A 325 -9.94 -28.24 37.50
C ILE A 325 -8.44 -28.62 37.57
N PHE A 326 -7.62 -27.63 37.72
CA PHE A 326 -6.20 -27.81 37.92
C PHE A 326 -5.86 -27.75 39.41
N HIS A 327 -5.23 -28.81 39.94
CA HIS A 327 -4.83 -28.90 41.34
C HIS A 327 -3.32 -28.80 41.44
N LEU A 328 -2.80 -27.83 42.17
CA LEU A 328 -1.38 -27.67 42.43
C LEU A 328 -0.84 -28.80 43.33
N LYS A 329 0.25 -29.45 42.93
CA LYS A 329 0.91 -30.52 43.69
C LYS A 329 2.24 -30.10 44.29
N LYS A 330 3.08 -29.36 43.55
CA LYS A 330 4.36 -28.89 44.02
C LYS A 330 4.28 -27.42 44.46
N PRO A 331 4.72 -27.07 45.66
CA PRO A 331 4.72 -25.67 46.11
C PRO A 331 5.70 -24.82 45.29
N PRO A 332 5.56 -23.48 45.29
CA PRO A 332 6.40 -22.57 44.48
C PRO A 332 7.90 -22.73 44.73
N ALA A 333 8.31 -23.16 45.94
CA ALA A 333 9.73 -23.40 46.27
C ALA A 333 10.36 -24.53 45.41
N GLU A 334 9.55 -25.41 44.85
CA GLU A 334 9.99 -26.54 44.01
C GLU A 334 9.92 -26.25 42.52
N TRP A 335 9.49 -25.03 42.11
CA TRP A 335 9.38 -24.68 40.67
C TRP A 335 10.73 -24.35 40.01
N SER A 336 11.81 -24.20 40.79
CA SER A 336 13.14 -23.85 40.27
C SER A 336 13.70 -24.84 39.22
N GLY A 337 13.20 -26.09 39.20
CA GLY A 337 13.55 -27.10 38.20
C GLY A 337 12.77 -26.99 36.87
N ALA A 338 11.74 -26.17 36.82
CA ALA A 338 10.92 -25.95 35.59
C ALA A 338 11.56 -24.84 34.72
N ARG A 339 11.31 -24.89 33.40
CA ARG A 339 11.74 -23.85 32.46
C ARG A 339 11.01 -22.52 32.73
N PRO A 340 11.55 -21.36 32.33
CA PRO A 340 10.94 -20.06 32.63
C PRO A 340 9.48 -19.92 32.21
N HIS A 341 9.07 -20.42 31.02
CA HIS A 341 7.69 -20.38 30.57
C HIS A 341 6.76 -21.32 31.36
N GLU A 342 7.28 -22.44 31.85
CA GLU A 342 6.56 -23.36 32.74
C GLU A 342 6.32 -22.72 34.10
N GLN A 343 7.33 -22.01 34.66
CA GLN A 343 7.17 -21.24 35.90
C GLN A 343 6.15 -20.12 35.74
N GLN A 344 6.18 -19.38 34.61
CA GLN A 344 5.18 -18.35 34.30
C GLN A 344 3.76 -18.95 34.18
N MET A 345 3.63 -20.13 33.58
CA MET A 345 2.35 -20.83 33.48
C MET A 345 1.81 -21.21 34.88
N LEU A 346 2.65 -21.78 35.74
CA LEU A 346 2.26 -22.12 37.12
C LEU A 346 1.88 -20.85 37.92
N ALA A 347 2.64 -19.78 37.80
CA ALA A 347 2.35 -18.50 38.45
C ALA A 347 1.04 -17.87 37.94
N ALA A 348 0.79 -17.94 36.62
CA ALA A 348 -0.45 -17.43 36.01
C ALA A 348 -1.69 -18.20 36.45
N LEU A 349 -1.58 -19.52 36.64
CA LEU A 349 -2.67 -20.36 37.09
C LEU A 349 -2.91 -20.22 38.61
N PHE A 350 -1.87 -20.37 39.40
CA PHE A 350 -1.98 -20.55 40.85
C PHE A 350 -1.60 -19.30 41.68
N GLY A 351 -1.29 -18.16 41.02
CA GLY A 351 -1.01 -16.90 41.72
C GLY A 351 0.13 -17.03 42.72
N ALA A 352 1.28 -17.54 42.30
CA ALA A 352 2.44 -17.82 43.15
C ALA A 352 2.11 -18.78 44.33
N GLY A 353 1.16 -19.72 44.16
CA GLY A 353 0.77 -20.71 45.15
C GLY A 353 -0.35 -20.26 46.08
N ALA A 354 -0.94 -19.10 45.86
CA ALA A 354 -2.09 -18.61 46.65
C ALA A 354 -3.35 -19.44 46.46
N ASN A 355 -3.52 -19.99 45.24
CA ASN A 355 -4.66 -20.86 44.90
C ASN A 355 -4.15 -22.29 44.69
N LEU A 356 -4.74 -23.25 45.42
CA LEU A 356 -4.40 -24.67 45.24
C LEU A 356 -5.20 -25.34 44.15
N ASN A 357 -6.37 -24.79 43.81
CA ASN A 357 -7.30 -25.32 42.83
C ASN A 357 -7.83 -24.19 41.94
N VAL A 358 -7.77 -24.36 40.62
CA VAL A 358 -8.23 -23.38 39.64
C VAL A 358 -9.09 -24.06 38.61
N LYS A 359 -10.30 -23.54 38.36
CA LYS A 359 -11.16 -24.02 37.29
C LYS A 359 -10.81 -23.33 35.98
N LEU A 360 -10.88 -24.08 34.88
CA LEU A 360 -10.65 -23.52 33.55
C LEU A 360 -11.65 -22.39 33.22
N SER A 361 -12.93 -22.58 33.60
CA SER A 361 -13.97 -21.55 33.42
C SER A 361 -13.68 -20.23 34.16
N ASP A 362 -13.02 -20.27 35.32
CA ASP A 362 -12.65 -19.07 36.11
C ASP A 362 -11.57 -18.22 35.43
N LEU A 363 -10.83 -18.79 34.47
CA LEU A 363 -9.79 -18.12 33.69
C LEU A 363 -10.35 -17.27 32.55
N GLN A 364 -11.64 -17.40 32.23
CA GLN A 364 -12.30 -16.65 31.15
C GLN A 364 -12.19 -15.14 31.38
N ASN A 365 -11.78 -14.39 30.36
CA ASN A 365 -11.56 -12.94 30.39
C ASN A 365 -10.51 -12.46 31.42
N ARG A 366 -9.69 -13.37 31.94
CA ARG A 366 -8.63 -13.04 32.92
C ARG A 366 -7.27 -13.53 32.48
N PHE A 367 -7.15 -14.75 31.97
CA PHE A 367 -5.87 -15.39 31.67
C PHE A 367 -5.14 -14.76 30.48
N TYR A 368 -5.87 -14.15 29.52
CA TYR A 368 -5.29 -13.51 28.33
C TYR A 368 -4.17 -12.49 28.67
N ARG A 369 -4.19 -11.93 29.88
CA ARG A 369 -3.19 -10.96 30.35
C ARG A 369 -1.83 -11.60 30.58
N HIS A 370 -1.79 -12.89 30.89
CA HIS A 370 -0.57 -13.65 31.18
C HIS A 370 0.00 -14.32 29.92
N LEU A 371 -0.79 -14.48 28.86
CA LEU A 371 -0.32 -15.10 27.62
C LEU A 371 0.89 -14.42 27.00
N PRO A 372 1.00 -13.07 26.94
CA PRO A 372 2.20 -12.42 26.42
C PRO A 372 3.47 -12.79 27.20
N GLU A 373 3.40 -12.85 28.54
CA GLU A 373 4.54 -13.17 29.39
C GLU A 373 5.01 -14.62 29.19
N ILE A 374 4.06 -15.56 29.08
CA ILE A 374 4.38 -16.97 28.83
C ILE A 374 5.02 -17.15 27.45
N ARG A 375 4.44 -16.53 26.39
CA ARG A 375 5.00 -16.54 25.03
C ARG A 375 6.38 -15.89 24.98
N ASP A 376 6.53 -14.76 25.66
CA ASP A 376 7.81 -14.06 25.78
C ASP A 376 8.87 -14.95 26.42
N ALA A 377 8.51 -15.73 27.44
CA ALA A 377 9.42 -16.66 28.09
C ALA A 377 9.85 -17.81 27.17
N VAL A 378 8.95 -18.37 26.34
CA VAL A 378 9.29 -19.39 25.32
C VAL A 378 10.28 -18.83 24.31
N PHE A 379 9.97 -17.67 23.70
CA PHE A 379 10.86 -17.06 22.71
C PHE A 379 12.20 -16.65 23.30
N ASN A 380 12.22 -16.10 24.52
CA ASN A 380 13.45 -15.69 25.18
C ASN A 380 14.33 -16.91 25.50
N ALA A 381 13.76 -18.06 25.86
CA ALA A 381 14.49 -19.29 26.05
C ALA A 381 15.13 -19.75 24.73
N LEU A 382 14.40 -19.77 23.62
CA LEU A 382 14.90 -20.16 22.31
C LEU A 382 16.01 -19.22 21.79
N VAL A 383 15.92 -17.93 22.08
CA VAL A 383 16.99 -16.96 21.75
C VAL A 383 18.20 -17.15 22.65
N ALA A 384 18.00 -17.36 23.97
CA ALA A 384 19.09 -17.60 24.91
C ALA A 384 19.87 -18.89 24.60
N ASP A 385 19.15 -19.93 24.15
CA ASP A 385 19.74 -21.21 23.72
C ASP A 385 20.36 -21.11 22.31
N GLY A 386 20.28 -19.93 21.63
CA GLY A 386 20.96 -19.64 20.37
C GLY A 386 20.28 -20.18 19.12
N TYR A 387 18.98 -20.55 19.18
CA TYR A 387 18.24 -21.04 18.00
C TYR A 387 17.77 -19.92 17.09
N TYR A 388 17.53 -18.73 17.63
CA TYR A 388 17.22 -17.51 16.90
C TYR A 388 18.18 -16.38 17.27
N LEU A 389 18.52 -15.53 16.28
CA LEU A 389 19.27 -14.32 16.56
C LEU A 389 18.37 -13.23 17.19
N HIS A 390 17.14 -13.14 16.70
CA HIS A 390 16.12 -12.24 17.18
C HIS A 390 14.79 -12.99 17.28
N ARG A 391 13.96 -12.58 18.20
CA ARG A 391 12.64 -13.18 18.41
C ARG A 391 11.78 -13.06 17.15
N PRO A 392 11.24 -14.17 16.60
CA PRO A 392 10.41 -14.21 15.39
C PRO A 392 9.19 -13.29 15.46
N ASP A 393 8.48 -13.29 16.58
CA ASP A 393 7.29 -12.46 16.82
C ASP A 393 7.59 -10.97 16.75
N LYS A 394 8.71 -10.51 17.34
CA LYS A 394 9.12 -9.10 17.29
C LYS A 394 9.58 -8.67 15.92
N VAL A 395 10.26 -9.55 15.19
CA VAL A 395 10.65 -9.30 13.80
C VAL A 395 9.38 -9.11 12.94
N ARG A 396 8.43 -10.04 13.01
CA ARG A 396 7.14 -9.93 12.28
C ARG A 396 6.39 -8.64 12.64
N GLN A 397 6.23 -8.35 13.94
CA GLN A 397 5.56 -7.13 14.42
C GLN A 397 6.23 -5.85 13.93
N GLY A 398 7.57 -5.82 13.89
CA GLY A 398 8.35 -4.69 13.37
C GLY A 398 8.04 -4.38 11.91
N TYR A 399 8.06 -5.39 11.04
CA TYR A 399 7.75 -5.23 9.63
C TYR A 399 6.27 -4.91 9.38
N LEU A 400 5.34 -5.56 10.10
CA LEU A 400 3.91 -5.25 10.02
C LEU A 400 3.65 -3.79 10.45
N GLY A 401 4.25 -3.35 11.57
CA GLY A 401 4.16 -1.97 12.03
C GLY A 401 4.73 -0.98 11.01
N ALA A 402 5.93 -1.26 10.48
CA ALA A 402 6.56 -0.41 9.46
C ALA A 402 5.70 -0.33 8.18
N GLY A 403 5.20 -1.47 7.69
CA GLY A 403 4.33 -1.52 6.51
C GLY A 403 3.05 -0.70 6.70
N MET A 404 2.38 -0.86 7.84
CA MET A 404 1.18 -0.09 8.17
C MET A 404 1.46 1.42 8.27
N ILE A 405 2.56 1.82 8.93
CA ILE A 405 2.92 3.24 9.07
C ILE A 405 3.23 3.84 7.70
N ILE A 406 4.04 3.19 6.87
CA ILE A 406 4.40 3.67 5.54
C ILE A 406 3.15 3.77 4.65
N GLY A 407 2.30 2.73 4.65
CA GLY A 407 1.04 2.74 3.92
C GLY A 407 0.11 3.87 4.36
N PHE A 408 -0.02 4.09 5.67
CA PHE A 408 -0.82 5.18 6.23
C PHE A 408 -0.27 6.56 5.85
N LEU A 409 1.05 6.77 5.92
CA LEU A 409 1.67 8.04 5.54
C LEU A 409 1.47 8.36 4.05
N LEU A 410 1.60 7.38 3.16
CA LEU A 410 1.34 7.55 1.73
C LEU A 410 -0.14 7.80 1.46
N TRP A 411 -1.04 7.12 2.18
CA TRP A 411 -2.48 7.32 2.09
C TRP A 411 -2.90 8.71 2.60
N ALA A 412 -2.52 9.08 3.81
CA ALA A 412 -2.87 10.36 4.41
C ALA A 412 -2.22 11.54 3.69
N GLY A 413 -1.00 11.34 3.17
CA GLY A 413 -0.25 12.33 2.40
C GLY A 413 -0.64 12.40 0.92
N ALA A 414 -1.50 11.52 0.41
CA ALA A 414 -1.80 11.41 -1.03
C ALA A 414 -2.26 12.73 -1.66
N GLY A 415 -3.11 13.50 -0.97
CA GLY A 415 -3.55 14.81 -1.44
C GLY A 415 -2.43 15.84 -1.53
N SER A 416 -1.55 15.90 -0.53
CA SER A 416 -0.39 16.81 -0.52
C SER A 416 0.63 16.42 -1.58
N LEU A 417 0.89 15.12 -1.74
CA LEU A 417 1.78 14.59 -2.79
C LEU A 417 1.22 14.87 -4.18
N ALA A 418 -0.09 14.72 -4.36
CA ALA A 418 -0.77 15.05 -5.61
C ALA A 418 -0.59 16.53 -5.97
N ASN A 419 -0.79 17.44 -5.03
CA ASN A 419 -0.60 18.88 -5.25
C ASN A 419 0.87 19.22 -5.57
N ALA A 420 1.83 18.56 -4.93
CA ALA A 420 3.26 18.80 -5.15
C ALA A 420 3.75 18.25 -6.49
N THR A 421 3.27 17.07 -6.89
CA THR A 421 3.75 16.35 -8.07
C THR A 421 2.89 16.51 -9.32
N GLY A 422 1.64 16.94 -9.17
CA GLY A 422 0.63 16.97 -10.24
C GLY A 422 0.01 15.60 -10.55
N ILE A 423 0.38 14.55 -9.81
CA ILE A 423 -0.13 13.19 -10.00
C ILE A 423 -1.39 13.00 -9.15
N VAL A 424 -2.41 12.39 -9.74
CA VAL A 424 -3.70 12.18 -9.06
C VAL A 424 -3.55 11.42 -7.73
N PRO A 425 -4.35 11.77 -6.70
CA PRO A 425 -4.26 11.14 -5.37
C PRO A 425 -4.43 9.62 -5.41
N LEU A 426 -5.24 9.10 -6.34
CA LEU A 426 -5.50 7.66 -6.49
C LEU A 426 -4.21 6.86 -6.74
N THR A 427 -3.29 7.39 -7.56
CA THR A 427 -2.00 6.74 -7.84
C THR A 427 -1.18 6.59 -6.55
N TRP A 428 -1.12 7.63 -5.71
CA TRP A 428 -0.42 7.57 -4.42
C TRP A 428 -1.09 6.64 -3.44
N PHE A 429 -2.43 6.61 -3.43
CA PHE A 429 -3.20 5.69 -2.60
C PHE A 429 -2.93 4.23 -2.94
N ILE A 430 -3.01 3.86 -4.24
CA ILE A 430 -2.69 2.50 -4.71
C ILE A 430 -1.24 2.14 -4.39
N THR A 431 -0.31 3.04 -4.66
CA THR A 431 1.12 2.88 -4.33
C THR A 431 1.32 2.58 -2.85
N GLY A 432 0.63 3.31 -1.97
CA GLY A 432 0.70 3.12 -0.52
C GLY A 432 0.22 1.74 -0.09
N ILE A 433 -0.94 1.30 -0.59
CA ILE A 433 -1.50 -0.03 -0.28
C ILE A 433 -0.56 -1.15 -0.75
N VAL A 434 -0.09 -1.08 -2.01
CA VAL A 434 0.79 -2.12 -2.57
C VAL A 434 2.13 -2.17 -1.83
N THR A 435 2.71 -1.01 -1.52
CA THR A 435 3.96 -0.92 -0.75
C THR A 435 3.79 -1.53 0.65
N ALA A 436 2.70 -1.19 1.35
CA ALA A 436 2.40 -1.76 2.66
C ALA A 436 2.23 -3.29 2.58
N ALA A 437 1.48 -3.79 1.59
CA ALA A 437 1.27 -5.22 1.39
C ALA A 437 2.59 -5.97 1.13
N ILE A 438 3.50 -5.39 0.35
CA ILE A 438 4.84 -5.97 0.10
C ILE A 438 5.64 -6.06 1.40
N ILE A 439 5.73 -4.97 2.18
CA ILE A 439 6.50 -4.94 3.43
C ILE A 439 5.91 -5.94 4.44
N CYS A 440 4.58 -5.95 4.60
CA CYS A 440 3.90 -6.89 5.50
C CYS A 440 4.08 -8.35 5.05
N GLY A 441 3.95 -8.62 3.75
CA GLY A 441 4.13 -9.95 3.18
C GLY A 441 5.55 -10.50 3.40
N PHE A 442 6.56 -9.72 3.06
CA PHE A 442 7.95 -10.10 3.36
C PHE A 442 8.21 -10.22 4.87
N GLY A 443 7.61 -9.35 5.69
CA GLY A 443 7.75 -9.39 7.14
C GLY A 443 7.33 -10.72 7.76
N TRP A 444 6.39 -11.43 7.14
CA TRP A 444 5.97 -12.76 7.57
C TRP A 444 7.07 -13.81 7.40
N PHE A 445 7.88 -13.71 6.33
CA PHE A 445 8.97 -14.63 5.99
C PHE A 445 10.36 -14.15 6.46
N MET A 446 10.43 -13.00 7.17
CA MET A 446 11.70 -12.39 7.61
C MET A 446 12.36 -13.04 8.83
N PRO A 447 11.61 -13.66 9.78
CA PRO A 447 12.26 -14.39 10.86
C PRO A 447 13.15 -15.49 10.31
N ALA A 448 14.39 -15.55 10.80
CA ALA A 448 15.35 -16.57 10.39
C ALA A 448 15.96 -17.24 11.61
N ARG A 449 16.17 -18.54 11.51
CA ARG A 449 16.88 -19.35 12.49
C ARG A 449 18.39 -19.17 12.34
N THR A 450 19.12 -19.40 13.41
CA THR A 450 20.58 -19.56 13.36
C THR A 450 20.94 -20.93 12.73
N ILE A 451 22.22 -21.15 12.46
CA ILE A 451 22.70 -22.46 12.00
C ILE A 451 22.37 -23.54 13.05
N THR A 452 22.55 -23.23 14.34
CA THR A 452 22.16 -24.13 15.43
C THR A 452 20.67 -24.38 15.45
N GLY A 453 19.84 -23.32 15.29
CA GLY A 453 18.39 -23.45 15.21
C GLY A 453 17.92 -24.31 14.03
N ALA A 454 18.50 -24.14 12.84
CA ALA A 454 18.18 -24.94 11.66
C ALA A 454 18.55 -26.43 11.83
N ARG A 455 19.68 -26.71 12.47
CA ARG A 455 20.10 -28.10 12.79
C ARG A 455 19.21 -28.72 13.84
N THR A 456 18.88 -28.00 14.90
CA THR A 456 17.98 -28.50 15.94
C THR A 456 16.57 -28.70 15.41
N LEU A 457 16.08 -27.83 14.51
CA LEU A 457 14.81 -28.06 13.81
C LEU A 457 14.82 -29.39 13.04
N ALA A 458 15.90 -29.73 12.32
CA ALA A 458 16.00 -31.01 11.63
C ALA A 458 15.88 -32.20 12.60
N LYS A 459 16.45 -32.09 13.81
CA LYS A 459 16.31 -33.10 14.87
C LYS A 459 14.89 -33.15 15.43
N VAL A 460 14.23 -31.97 15.65
CA VAL A 460 12.83 -31.91 16.11
C VAL A 460 11.89 -32.57 15.10
N LEU A 461 12.10 -32.29 13.79
CA LEU A 461 11.33 -32.94 12.72
C LEU A 461 11.60 -34.47 12.67
N GLY A 462 12.83 -34.89 12.97
CA GLY A 462 13.16 -36.32 13.12
C GLY A 462 12.47 -36.96 14.32
N PHE A 463 12.28 -36.23 15.41
CA PHE A 463 11.52 -36.68 16.58
C PHE A 463 10.02 -36.69 16.30
N GLU A 464 9.50 -35.69 15.59
CA GLU A 464 8.11 -35.69 15.10
C GLU A 464 7.83 -36.92 14.20
N ASP A 465 8.76 -37.23 13.26
CA ASP A 465 8.64 -38.38 12.38
C ASP A 465 8.66 -39.70 13.18
N PHE A 466 9.46 -39.81 14.23
CA PHE A 466 9.41 -40.92 15.16
C PHE A 466 8.06 -41.07 15.83
N ILE A 467 7.55 -39.99 16.48
CA ILE A 467 6.23 -40.03 17.17
C ILE A 467 5.11 -40.35 16.17
N GLY A 468 5.19 -39.81 14.95
CA GLY A 468 4.15 -39.94 13.92
C GLY A 468 4.14 -41.29 13.18
N ARG A 469 5.21 -42.10 13.27
CA ARG A 469 5.37 -43.37 12.55
C ARG A 469 5.59 -44.61 13.44
N VAL A 470 5.23 -44.50 14.72
CA VAL A 470 5.44 -45.61 15.70
C VAL A 470 4.71 -46.93 15.31
N GLU A 471 3.78 -46.88 14.35
CA GLU A 471 3.09 -48.09 13.83
C GLU A 471 3.91 -48.90 12.82
N SER A 472 5.01 -48.38 12.27
CA SER A 472 5.80 -49.14 11.28
C SER A 472 6.72 -50.18 11.95
N ASP A 473 6.87 -51.35 11.32
CA ASP A 473 7.68 -52.54 11.74
C ASP A 473 9.13 -52.26 12.19
N ARG A 474 9.60 -51.04 12.00
CA ARG A 474 10.93 -50.61 12.43
C ARG A 474 11.06 -50.32 13.93
N ILE A 475 9.95 -50.23 14.66
CA ILE A 475 9.92 -49.85 16.08
C ILE A 475 9.49 -51.03 16.98
N GLU A 476 9.43 -52.25 16.47
CA GLU A 476 9.24 -53.49 17.26
C GLU A 476 10.25 -53.66 18.41
N ARG A 477 11.35 -52.91 18.40
CA ARG A 477 12.40 -52.95 19.44
C ARG A 477 12.18 -51.98 20.59
N LEU A 478 11.19 -51.07 20.49
CA LEU A 478 10.86 -50.16 21.58
C LEU A 478 9.81 -50.82 22.45
N GLU A 479 10.12 -51.01 23.72
CA GLU A 479 9.16 -51.50 24.70
C GLU A 479 8.12 -50.37 24.93
N LYS A 480 6.95 -50.56 24.32
CA LYS A 480 5.84 -49.62 24.47
C LYS A 480 5.27 -49.68 25.86
N THR A 481 5.68 -48.76 26.72
CA THR A 481 5.21 -48.72 28.12
C THR A 481 4.26 -47.53 28.35
N PRO A 482 3.39 -47.58 29.37
CA PRO A 482 2.58 -46.44 29.76
C PRO A 482 3.38 -45.17 30.05
N GLU A 483 4.53 -45.32 30.69
CA GLU A 483 5.43 -44.19 31.02
C GLU A 483 5.99 -43.52 29.78
N LEU A 484 6.30 -44.29 28.74
CA LEU A 484 6.74 -43.76 27.45
C LEU A 484 5.60 -42.99 26.76
N PHE A 485 4.39 -43.53 26.81
CA PHE A 485 3.20 -42.86 26.28
C PHE A 485 3.00 -41.49 26.93
N GLU A 486 2.97 -41.46 28.26
CA GLU A 486 2.78 -40.22 29.03
C GLU A 486 3.89 -39.20 28.81
N LYS A 487 5.14 -39.63 28.80
CA LYS A 487 6.32 -38.76 28.59
C LYS A 487 6.29 -37.99 27.29
N TYR A 488 5.84 -38.63 26.19
CA TYR A 488 5.87 -38.02 24.86
C TYR A 488 4.53 -37.46 24.40
N LEU A 489 3.45 -37.67 25.14
CA LEU A 489 2.13 -37.13 24.80
C LEU A 489 2.11 -35.58 24.68
N PRO A 490 2.75 -34.79 25.58
CA PRO A 490 2.79 -33.35 25.42
C PRO A 490 3.54 -32.90 24.14
N TYR A 491 4.60 -33.62 23.75
CA TYR A 491 5.32 -33.37 22.50
C TYR A 491 4.46 -33.72 21.29
N ALA A 492 3.76 -34.85 21.34
CA ALA A 492 2.84 -35.23 20.28
C ALA A 492 1.74 -34.17 20.07
N MET A 493 1.25 -33.56 21.16
CA MET A 493 0.27 -32.45 21.11
C MET A 493 0.90 -31.20 20.51
N ALA A 494 2.09 -30.79 20.91
CA ALA A 494 2.76 -29.60 20.37
C ALA A 494 3.10 -29.77 18.88
N LEU A 495 3.51 -30.97 18.45
CA LEU A 495 3.91 -31.31 17.08
C LEU A 495 2.77 -31.79 16.18
N HIS A 496 1.48 -31.74 16.61
CA HIS A 496 0.30 -32.13 15.85
C HIS A 496 0.21 -33.62 15.43
N VAL A 497 0.83 -34.50 16.18
CA VAL A 497 0.88 -35.95 15.91
C VAL A 497 0.22 -36.80 17.03
N GLU A 498 -0.52 -36.18 17.95
CA GLU A 498 -1.15 -36.85 19.12
C GLU A 498 -2.08 -38.00 18.73
N LYS A 499 -2.81 -37.87 17.62
CA LYS A 499 -3.72 -38.93 17.14
C LYS A 499 -2.95 -40.17 16.67
N LYS A 500 -1.83 -39.98 15.98
CA LYS A 500 -0.96 -41.07 15.53
C LYS A 500 -0.25 -41.72 16.73
N TRP A 501 0.18 -40.88 17.68
CA TRP A 501 0.82 -41.36 18.89
C TRP A 501 -0.10 -42.27 19.69
N VAL A 502 -1.37 -41.91 19.90
CA VAL A 502 -2.33 -42.72 20.63
C VAL A 502 -2.67 -44.03 19.90
N GLN A 503 -2.76 -44.02 18.57
CA GLN A 503 -3.00 -45.22 17.77
C GLN A 503 -1.91 -46.27 17.99
N ALA A 504 -0.67 -45.85 18.12
CA ALA A 504 0.46 -46.72 18.35
C ALA A 504 0.40 -47.49 19.70
N PHE A 505 -0.41 -47.04 20.64
CA PHE A 505 -0.61 -47.63 21.97
C PHE A 505 -2.04 -48.22 22.15
N ALA A 506 -2.83 -48.33 21.07
CA ALA A 506 -4.23 -48.80 21.14
C ALA A 506 -4.35 -50.21 21.69
N ASP A 507 -3.37 -51.08 21.44
CA ASP A 507 -3.37 -52.50 21.82
C ASP A 507 -2.78 -52.77 23.23
N ILE A 508 -2.37 -51.71 23.95
CA ILE A 508 -1.76 -51.83 25.26
C ILE A 508 -2.77 -51.57 26.34
N ALA A 509 -2.91 -52.52 27.28
CA ALA A 509 -3.73 -52.34 28.47
C ALA A 509 -3.08 -51.30 29.39
N MET A 510 -3.66 -50.12 29.48
CA MET A 510 -3.18 -49.04 30.34
C MET A 510 -4.18 -48.69 31.42
N GLN A 511 -3.69 -48.24 32.56
CA GLN A 511 -4.52 -47.58 33.56
C GLN A 511 -4.55 -46.07 33.31
N PRO A 512 -5.61 -45.36 33.76
CA PRO A 512 -5.62 -43.90 33.68
C PRO A 512 -4.39 -43.29 34.36
N PRO A 513 -3.73 -42.29 33.73
CA PRO A 513 -2.58 -41.63 34.35
C PRO A 513 -2.94 -40.99 35.69
N ALA A 514 -2.06 -41.06 36.66
CA ALA A 514 -2.28 -40.49 37.99
C ALA A 514 -2.46 -38.96 38.00
N TRP A 515 -1.98 -38.29 36.98
CA TRP A 515 -2.07 -36.83 36.82
C TRP A 515 -3.39 -36.38 36.13
N PHE A 516 -4.19 -37.32 35.59
CA PHE A 516 -5.49 -37.00 34.97
C PHE A 516 -6.63 -37.80 35.61
N GLN A 517 -7.62 -37.10 36.13
CA GLN A 517 -8.80 -37.68 36.75
C GLN A 517 -10.03 -37.42 35.88
N GLY A 518 -10.45 -38.43 35.11
CA GLY A 518 -11.63 -38.40 34.23
C GLY A 518 -12.65 -39.49 34.61
N SER A 519 -13.87 -39.36 34.13
CA SER A 519 -14.94 -40.35 34.28
C SER A 519 -14.74 -41.54 33.33
N TYR A 520 -13.68 -42.30 33.51
CA TYR A 520 -13.46 -43.53 32.74
C TYR A 520 -14.13 -44.70 33.47
N GLY A 521 -15.22 -45.26 32.89
CA GLY A 521 -15.84 -46.47 33.43
C GLY A 521 -14.88 -47.67 33.44
N ALA A 522 -15.38 -48.91 33.48
CA ALA A 522 -14.58 -50.13 33.64
C ALA A 522 -13.54 -50.42 32.54
N GLY A 523 -13.33 -49.54 31.56
CA GLY A 523 -12.34 -49.70 30.47
C GLY A 523 -11.70 -48.38 30.05
N PHE A 524 -10.50 -48.06 30.58
CA PHE A 524 -9.68 -46.96 30.09
C PHE A 524 -9.05 -47.32 28.76
N MET A 525 -9.16 -46.42 27.78
CA MET A 525 -8.48 -46.53 26.50
C MET A 525 -7.70 -45.23 26.20
N PRO A 526 -6.43 -45.27 25.75
CA PRO A 526 -5.59 -44.10 25.53
C PRO A 526 -6.21 -43.02 24.63
N TYR A 527 -7.05 -43.42 23.64
CA TYR A 527 -7.73 -42.50 22.73
C TYR A 527 -8.78 -41.62 23.44
N LEU A 528 -9.41 -42.12 24.51
CA LEU A 528 -10.35 -41.33 25.30
C LEU A 528 -9.62 -40.16 25.99
N LEU A 529 -8.47 -40.45 26.59
CA LEU A 529 -7.61 -39.41 27.19
C LEU A 529 -7.21 -38.36 26.18
N VAL A 530 -6.74 -38.77 24.98
CA VAL A 530 -6.31 -37.81 23.96
C VAL A 530 -7.48 -36.99 23.43
N ASN A 531 -8.68 -37.59 23.28
CA ASN A 531 -9.88 -36.84 22.92
C ASN A 531 -10.28 -35.82 24.00
N ASP A 532 -10.21 -36.20 25.27
CA ASP A 532 -10.49 -35.30 26.39
C ASP A 532 -9.46 -34.17 26.49
N LEU A 533 -8.17 -34.48 26.31
CA LEU A 533 -7.11 -33.49 26.26
C LEU A 533 -7.20 -32.56 25.04
N SER A 534 -7.61 -33.07 23.88
CA SER A 534 -7.87 -32.26 22.70
C SER A 534 -9.07 -31.33 22.91
N ALA A 535 -10.13 -31.80 23.52
CA ALA A 535 -11.30 -30.99 23.92
C ALA A 535 -10.91 -29.94 24.96
N MET A 536 -10.12 -30.30 25.98
CA MET A 536 -9.56 -29.38 26.96
C MET A 536 -8.68 -28.32 26.29
N SER A 537 -7.80 -28.72 25.36
CA SER A 537 -6.94 -27.81 24.62
C SER A 537 -7.74 -26.79 23.80
N ALA A 538 -8.77 -27.23 23.09
CA ALA A 538 -9.66 -26.35 22.33
C ALA A 538 -10.43 -25.38 23.26
N GLN A 539 -10.96 -25.88 24.37
CA GLN A 539 -11.65 -25.07 25.37
C GLN A 539 -10.69 -24.10 26.07
N ALA A 540 -9.51 -24.57 26.49
CA ALA A 540 -8.47 -23.74 27.08
C ALA A 540 -8.02 -22.64 26.11
N GLY A 541 -7.85 -22.98 24.83
CA GLY A 541 -7.56 -22.00 23.78
C GLY A 541 -8.59 -20.88 23.71
N SER A 542 -9.88 -21.21 23.74
CA SER A 542 -10.96 -20.23 23.70
C SER A 542 -11.09 -19.42 24.99
N VAL A 543 -10.99 -20.08 26.16
CA VAL A 543 -11.15 -19.45 27.48
C VAL A 543 -9.96 -18.58 27.84
N MET A 544 -8.74 -19.11 27.69
CA MET A 544 -7.50 -18.39 28.05
C MET A 544 -7.22 -17.20 27.13
N ALA A 545 -7.58 -17.28 25.84
CA ALA A 545 -7.43 -16.19 24.88
C ALA A 545 -8.59 -15.18 24.90
N SER A 546 -9.70 -15.47 25.61
CA SER A 546 -10.87 -14.58 25.63
C SER A 546 -10.55 -13.25 26.30
N SER A 547 -10.93 -12.14 25.63
CA SER A 547 -10.87 -10.78 26.16
C SER A 547 -12.25 -10.12 26.15
N PRO A 548 -12.53 -9.16 27.07
CA PRO A 548 -13.77 -8.40 27.06
C PRO A 548 -13.95 -7.65 25.72
N ARG A 549 -15.15 -7.76 25.10
CA ARG A 549 -15.45 -7.06 23.84
C ARG A 549 -15.55 -5.56 24.06
N SER A 550 -14.73 -4.77 23.36
CA SER A 550 -14.90 -3.33 23.23
C SER A 550 -15.83 -3.03 22.06
N SER A 551 -16.89 -2.25 22.31
CA SER A 551 -17.80 -1.75 21.26
C SER A 551 -17.15 -0.61 20.50
N SER A 552 -16.80 -0.80 19.20
CA SER A 552 -16.44 0.29 18.29
C SER A 552 -17.47 0.40 17.19
N GLY A 553 -18.12 1.60 17.11
CA GLY A 553 -19.07 1.95 16.06
C GLY A 553 -18.35 2.36 14.78
N GLY A 554 -18.87 1.89 13.64
CA GLY A 554 -18.37 2.22 12.31
C GLY A 554 -18.99 3.48 11.74
N SER A 555 -18.22 4.26 10.98
CA SER A 555 -18.69 5.41 10.18
C SER A 555 -18.55 5.12 8.68
N GLY A 556 -19.61 5.45 7.90
CA GLY A 556 -19.64 5.28 6.45
C GLY A 556 -19.26 6.56 5.71
N PHE A 557 -18.67 6.42 4.53
CA PHE A 557 -18.40 7.51 3.59
C PHE A 557 -19.13 7.28 2.27
N GLY A 558 -19.83 8.35 1.82
CA GLY A 558 -20.46 8.42 0.50
C GLY A 558 -19.79 9.50 -0.36
N GLY A 559 -19.68 9.23 -1.66
CA GLY A 559 -18.96 10.01 -2.64
C GLY A 559 -19.84 10.79 -3.62
N GLY A 560 -19.25 11.55 -4.50
CA GLY A 560 -19.88 12.24 -5.63
C GLY A 560 -18.84 12.78 -6.60
N GLY A 561 -19.03 12.51 -7.88
CA GLY A 561 -18.13 12.80 -8.97
C GLY A 561 -18.40 14.08 -9.72
N GLY A 562 -17.54 14.41 -10.68
CA GLY A 562 -17.73 15.46 -11.65
C GLY A 562 -16.64 15.55 -12.69
N SER A 563 -17.01 15.90 -13.88
CA SER A 563 -16.55 15.69 -15.22
C SER A 563 -15.57 16.74 -15.76
N GLY A 564 -14.74 16.38 -16.76
CA GLY A 564 -14.68 16.92 -18.08
C GLY A 564 -13.39 17.43 -18.68
N GLY A 565 -13.20 17.29 -19.97
CA GLY A 565 -12.56 18.16 -20.89
C GLY A 565 -11.29 17.66 -21.61
N GLY A 566 -11.07 18.10 -22.83
CA GLY A 566 -10.01 17.71 -23.77
C GLY A 566 -8.58 18.09 -23.40
N PHE A 567 -7.62 17.65 -24.25
CA PHE A 567 -6.19 17.91 -24.11
C PHE A 567 -5.78 19.29 -24.64
N GLY A 568 -4.58 19.75 -24.24
CA GLY A 568 -4.06 21.04 -24.63
C GLY A 568 -4.80 22.22 -23.96
N GLY A 569 -4.40 23.39 -24.25
CA GLY A 569 -5.00 24.56 -23.67
C GLY A 569 -4.33 24.92 -22.36
N GLY A 570 -4.50 26.08 -22.00
CA GLY A 570 -3.90 26.72 -20.85
C GLY A 570 -4.14 28.18 -21.06
N GLY A 571 -3.45 28.98 -20.35
CA GLY A 571 -3.56 30.41 -20.42
C GLY A 571 -2.22 31.08 -20.39
N GLY A 572 -2.24 32.34 -20.33
CA GLY A 572 -1.08 33.18 -20.16
C GLY A 572 -1.47 34.56 -19.65
N GLY A 573 -0.48 35.28 -19.22
CA GLY A 573 -0.61 36.65 -18.76
C GLY A 573 0.72 37.36 -18.83
N GLY A 574 0.74 38.66 -18.61
CA GLY A 574 1.96 39.45 -18.61
C GLY A 574 2.55 39.65 -17.21
N PHE A 575 3.82 39.98 -17.13
CA PHE A 575 4.50 40.33 -15.91
C PHE A 575 5.45 41.50 -16.07
#